data_0fd02718859759ef0169ff7b38f6a9d0
#
_entry.id   0fd02718859759ef0169ff7b38f6a9d0
#
_cell.length_a   1.000
_cell.length_b   1.000
_cell.length_c   1.000
_cell.angle_alpha   90.00
_cell.angle_beta   90.00
_cell.angle_gamma   90.00
#
_symmetry.space_group_name_H-M   'P 1'
#
loop_
_entity.id
_entity.type
_entity.pdbx_description
1 polymer ?
#
loop_
_entity_poly.entity_id
_entity_poly.type
_entity_poly.pdbx_seq_one_letter_code
_entity_poly.pdbx_strand_id
1 'polypeptide(L)'
;MMKIYDICATPAYNASLHIVMNEFDAEEIMQDAILKAFNNIDIFTGTEKDFVAFVKKIAVNKSIDWYRKHNKEPFFDDIDEVAVSSQPSAVSESEDEAEYSLEQIMDKIELLPIGYKMVLKLHLIDELDFSEIAETMNIKTSTVRSQFVRAKERLKKLLENN
;
A
#
# COMPACT_ATOMS: atom_id res chain seq x y z
N MET A 1 -2.76 24.84 -14.07
CA MET A 1 -2.54 24.37 -12.68
C MET A 1 -3.74 23.68 -12.07
N MET A 2 -4.94 24.21 -12.18
CA MET A 2 -6.14 23.59 -11.58
C MET A 2 -6.46 22.19 -12.12
N LYS A 3 -6.25 21.95 -13.41
CA LYS A 3 -6.48 20.62 -14.02
C LYS A 3 -5.55 19.54 -13.46
N ILE A 4 -4.29 19.87 -13.23
CA ILE A 4 -3.31 18.93 -12.68
C ILE A 4 -3.65 18.62 -11.22
N TYR A 5 -4.07 19.64 -10.46
CA TYR A 5 -4.53 19.46 -9.09
C TYR A 5 -5.70 18.48 -9.04
N ASP A 6 -6.74 18.70 -9.84
CA ASP A 6 -7.94 17.86 -9.87
C ASP A 6 -7.62 16.40 -10.22
N ILE A 7 -6.70 16.18 -11.16
CA ILE A 7 -6.29 14.84 -11.58
C ILE A 7 -5.50 14.13 -10.46
N CYS A 8 -4.70 14.86 -9.70
CA CYS A 8 -3.87 14.30 -8.63
C CYS A 8 -4.63 14.11 -7.32
N ALA A 9 -5.61 14.94 -7.04
CA ALA A 9 -6.27 15.01 -5.74
C ALA A 9 -6.96 13.70 -5.37
N THR A 10 -7.78 13.14 -6.23
CA THR A 10 -8.52 11.90 -5.95
C THR A 10 -7.61 10.70 -5.75
N PRO A 11 -6.63 10.41 -6.63
CA PRO A 11 -5.71 9.31 -6.39
C PRO A 11 -4.89 9.45 -5.11
N ALA A 12 -4.39 10.63 -4.83
CA ALA A 12 -3.60 10.92 -3.62
C ALA A 12 -4.45 10.79 -2.35
N TYR A 13 -5.66 11.31 -2.38
CA TYR A 13 -6.60 11.20 -1.26
C TYR A 13 -6.95 9.74 -0.97
N ASN A 14 -7.32 8.98 -1.99
CA ASN A 14 -7.67 7.57 -1.85
C ASN A 14 -6.50 6.74 -1.31
N ALA A 15 -5.29 6.96 -1.82
CA ALA A 15 -4.09 6.29 -1.35
C ALA A 15 -3.83 6.58 0.14
N SER A 16 -4.00 7.83 0.55
CA SER A 16 -3.84 8.25 1.94
C SER A 16 -4.93 7.66 2.83
N LEU A 17 -6.19 7.71 2.38
CA LEU A 17 -7.34 7.22 3.15
C LEU A 17 -7.23 5.73 3.48
N HIS A 18 -6.75 4.92 2.53
CA HIS A 18 -6.55 3.47 2.77
C HIS A 18 -5.58 3.18 3.91
N ILE A 19 -4.64 4.07 4.15
CA ILE A 19 -3.58 3.88 5.13
C ILE A 19 -3.96 4.50 6.48
N VAL A 20 -4.40 5.75 6.48
CA VAL A 20 -4.66 6.48 7.74
C VAL A 20 -6.07 6.24 8.29
N MET A 21 -6.99 5.82 7.46
CA MET A 21 -8.39 5.51 7.83
C MET A 21 -9.13 6.68 8.50
N ASN A 22 -8.74 7.90 8.18
CA ASN A 22 -9.34 9.13 8.69
C ASN A 22 -9.40 10.16 7.57
N GLU A 23 -10.58 10.65 7.26
CA GLU A 23 -10.83 11.56 6.14
C GLU A 23 -10.08 12.89 6.28
N PHE A 24 -10.04 13.45 7.47
CA PHE A 24 -9.37 14.72 7.75
C PHE A 24 -7.86 14.61 7.51
N ASP A 25 -7.24 13.60 8.10
CA ASP A 25 -5.79 13.36 7.95
C ASP A 25 -5.43 13.00 6.50
N ALA A 26 -6.27 12.22 5.83
CA ALA A 26 -6.07 11.88 4.42
C ALA A 26 -6.11 13.12 3.52
N GLU A 27 -7.02 14.05 3.76
CA GLU A 27 -7.11 15.30 3.02
C GLU A 27 -5.88 16.18 3.25
N GLU A 28 -5.43 16.30 4.50
CA GLU A 28 -4.22 17.05 4.84
C GLU A 28 -2.98 16.47 4.16
N ILE A 29 -2.82 15.17 4.20
CA ILE A 29 -1.72 14.46 3.54
C ILE A 29 -1.76 14.65 2.02
N MET A 30 -2.96 14.54 1.43
CA MET A 30 -3.15 14.77 -0.01
C MET A 30 -2.70 16.17 -0.41
N GLN A 31 -3.11 17.20 0.32
CA GLN A 31 -2.73 18.58 0.07
C GLN A 31 -1.22 18.77 0.19
N ASP A 32 -0.61 18.26 1.24
CA ASP A 32 0.85 18.33 1.45
C ASP A 32 1.62 17.61 0.34
N ALA A 33 1.13 16.46 -0.11
CA ALA A 33 1.76 15.70 -1.19
C ALA A 33 1.73 16.48 -2.52
N ILE A 34 0.61 17.10 -2.83
CA ILE A 34 0.46 17.92 -4.03
C ILE A 34 1.37 19.14 -3.97
N LEU A 35 1.40 19.85 -2.85
CA LEU A 35 2.30 20.99 -2.66
C LEU A 35 3.78 20.61 -2.83
N LYS A 36 4.18 19.50 -2.23
CA LYS A 36 5.55 19.00 -2.36
C LYS A 36 5.89 18.66 -3.81
N ALA A 37 4.97 18.03 -4.52
CA ALA A 37 5.15 17.71 -5.92
C ALA A 37 5.28 18.96 -6.79
N PHE A 38 4.43 19.97 -6.58
CA PHE A 38 4.50 21.24 -7.30
C PHE A 38 5.78 22.01 -7.05
N ASN A 39 6.31 21.97 -5.83
CA ASN A 39 7.60 22.58 -5.52
C ASN A 39 8.77 21.94 -6.28
N ASN A 40 8.60 20.74 -6.76
CA ASN A 40 9.61 20.01 -7.53
C ASN A 40 9.24 19.88 -9.02
N ILE A 41 8.23 20.62 -9.48
CA ILE A 41 7.74 20.48 -10.86
C ILE A 41 8.79 20.86 -11.90
N ASP A 42 9.66 21.81 -11.60
CA ASP A 42 10.69 22.28 -12.52
C ASP A 42 11.75 21.23 -12.82
N ILE A 43 11.97 20.30 -11.90
CA ILE A 43 12.93 19.21 -12.09
C ILE A 43 12.27 17.90 -12.48
N PHE A 44 10.93 17.86 -12.47
CA PHE A 44 10.20 16.67 -12.86
C PHE A 44 10.23 16.48 -14.37
N THR A 45 10.60 15.27 -14.81
CA THR A 45 10.57 14.87 -16.22
C THR A 45 9.63 13.68 -16.35
N GLY A 46 8.67 13.79 -17.24
CA GLY A 46 7.70 12.72 -17.47
C GLY A 46 6.37 13.26 -17.99
N THR A 47 5.44 12.34 -18.18
CA THR A 47 4.08 12.65 -18.62
C THR A 47 3.20 13.07 -17.45
N GLU A 48 1.99 13.53 -17.76
CA GLU A 48 0.96 13.81 -16.75
C GLU A 48 0.66 12.59 -15.87
N LYS A 49 0.57 11.40 -16.48
CA LYS A 49 0.41 10.13 -15.78
C LYS A 49 1.54 9.86 -14.79
N ASP A 50 2.78 10.14 -15.19
CA ASP A 50 3.96 9.98 -14.33
C ASP A 50 3.92 10.96 -13.16
N PHE A 51 3.42 12.16 -13.39
CA PHE A 51 3.26 13.16 -12.33
C PHE A 51 2.22 12.74 -11.30
N VAL A 52 1.09 12.21 -11.74
CA VAL A 52 0.06 11.65 -10.84
C VAL A 52 0.63 10.51 -9.98
N ALA A 53 1.38 9.60 -10.60
CA ALA A 53 2.07 8.51 -9.88
C ALA A 53 3.08 9.05 -8.87
N PHE A 54 3.81 10.11 -9.21
CA PHE A 54 4.75 10.78 -8.32
C PHE A 54 4.05 11.38 -7.10
N VAL A 55 2.95 12.11 -7.31
CA VAL A 55 2.14 12.67 -6.21
C VAL A 55 1.59 11.55 -5.31
N LYS A 56 1.06 10.50 -5.91
CA LYS A 56 0.54 9.34 -5.19
C LYS A 56 1.62 8.69 -4.32
N LYS A 57 2.83 8.53 -4.83
CA LYS A 57 3.96 7.98 -4.08
C LYS A 57 4.31 8.86 -2.86
N ILE A 58 4.32 10.17 -3.03
CA ILE A 58 4.53 11.12 -1.92
C ILE A 58 3.42 10.96 -0.86
N ALA A 59 2.17 10.87 -1.30
CA ALA A 59 1.03 10.68 -0.39
C ALA A 59 1.14 9.38 0.41
N VAL A 60 1.49 8.27 -0.24
CA VAL A 60 1.71 6.98 0.42
C VAL A 60 2.83 7.08 1.46
N ASN A 61 3.98 7.67 1.10
CA ASN A 61 5.09 7.84 2.02
C ASN A 61 4.71 8.67 3.26
N LYS A 62 4.01 9.77 3.05
CA LYS A 62 3.53 10.61 4.15
C LYS A 62 2.50 9.90 5.03
N SER A 63 1.64 9.10 4.42
CA SER A 63 0.62 8.32 5.14
C SER A 63 1.26 7.26 6.03
N ILE A 64 2.29 6.58 5.55
CA ILE A 64 3.03 5.58 6.34
C ILE A 64 3.77 6.26 7.48
N ASP A 65 4.41 7.41 7.25
CA ASP A 65 5.05 8.20 8.30
C ASP A 65 4.05 8.66 9.36
N TRP A 66 2.87 9.12 8.91
CA TRP A 66 1.77 9.48 9.81
C TRP A 66 1.35 8.28 10.67
N TYR A 67 1.17 7.13 10.03
CA TYR A 67 0.78 5.89 10.70
C TYR A 67 1.79 5.49 11.78
N ARG A 68 3.08 5.54 11.47
CA ARG A 68 4.16 5.23 12.42
C ARG A 68 4.17 6.15 13.64
N LYS A 69 3.81 7.41 13.45
CA LYS A 69 3.74 8.40 14.54
C LYS A 69 2.53 8.20 15.45
N HIS A 70 1.40 7.77 14.90
CA HIS A 70 0.11 7.69 15.60
C HIS A 70 -0.19 6.30 16.15
N ASN A 71 0.47 5.26 15.66
CA ASN A 71 0.30 3.88 16.09
C ASN A 71 1.61 3.34 16.65
N LYS A 72 1.55 2.81 17.86
CA LYS A 72 2.72 2.26 18.55
C LYS A 72 3.05 0.83 18.14
N GLU A 73 2.15 0.17 17.40
CA GLU A 73 2.37 -1.19 16.92
C GLU A 73 3.31 -1.17 15.72
N PRO A 74 4.39 -1.95 15.72
CA PRO A 74 5.23 -2.11 14.55
C PRO A 74 4.46 -2.79 13.42
N PHE A 75 4.77 -2.46 12.18
CA PHE A 75 4.15 -3.12 11.02
C PHE A 75 4.42 -4.62 11.02
N PHE A 76 5.60 -5.02 11.48
CA PHE A 76 6.00 -6.43 11.54
C PHE A 76 6.60 -6.71 12.91
N ASP A 77 6.21 -7.82 13.51
CA ASP A 77 6.85 -8.33 14.71
C ASP A 77 8.25 -8.85 14.36
N ASP A 78 9.21 -8.62 15.24
CA ASP A 78 10.60 -9.06 15.08
C ASP A 78 10.73 -10.58 14.82
N ILE A 79 9.69 -11.33 15.15
CA ILE A 79 9.61 -12.78 14.95
C ILE A 79 9.49 -13.16 13.47
N ASP A 80 8.98 -12.27 12.63
CA ASP A 80 8.84 -12.53 11.21
C ASP A 80 10.14 -12.41 10.42
N GLU A 81 11.23 -11.93 11.04
CA GLU A 81 12.56 -11.93 10.44
C GLU A 81 13.23 -13.33 10.45
N VAL A 82 12.71 -14.24 11.28
CA VAL A 82 13.30 -15.56 11.38
C VAL A 82 12.69 -16.50 10.36
N ALA A 83 13.45 -16.76 9.36
CA ALA A 83 13.35 -17.89 8.45
C ALA A 83 12.39 -17.72 7.29
N VAL A 84 12.86 -17.02 6.29
CA VAL A 84 12.49 -17.47 4.96
C VAL A 84 13.74 -17.91 4.22
N SER A 85 14.27 -19.02 4.66
CA SER A 85 15.14 -19.86 3.84
C SER A 85 14.32 -20.86 3.01
N SER A 86 13.00 -20.76 3.01
CA SER A 86 12.18 -21.49 2.07
C SER A 86 12.02 -20.63 0.81
N GLN A 87 12.61 -21.11 -0.26
CA GLN A 87 12.32 -20.62 -1.60
C GLN A 87 10.82 -20.47 -1.76
N PRO A 88 10.35 -19.43 -2.47
CA PRO A 88 8.96 -19.38 -2.85
C PRO A 88 8.67 -20.67 -3.63
N SER A 89 8.02 -21.61 -2.98
CA SER A 89 7.40 -22.70 -3.69
C SER A 89 6.51 -22.03 -4.72
N ALA A 90 6.74 -22.39 -5.97
CA ALA A 90 5.89 -21.95 -7.06
C ALA A 90 4.46 -22.02 -6.57
N VAL A 91 3.81 -20.86 -6.48
CA VAL A 91 2.39 -20.80 -6.20
C VAL A 91 1.75 -21.60 -7.32
N SER A 92 1.35 -22.81 -7.03
CA SER A 92 0.42 -23.47 -7.89
C SER A 92 -0.82 -22.60 -7.86
N GLU A 93 -1.03 -21.89 -8.94
CA GLU A 93 -2.30 -21.24 -9.22
C GLU A 93 -3.32 -22.39 -9.33
N SER A 94 -3.79 -22.84 -8.19
CA SER A 94 -5.02 -23.60 -8.17
C SER A 94 -6.11 -22.57 -8.47
N GLU A 95 -6.53 -22.56 -9.69
CA GLU A 95 -7.69 -21.82 -10.15
C GLU A 95 -8.95 -22.41 -9.51
N ASP A 96 -9.04 -22.30 -8.20
CA ASP A 96 -10.33 -22.38 -7.55
C ASP A 96 -10.97 -21.00 -7.71
N GLU A 97 -11.70 -20.85 -8.80
CA GLU A 97 -12.52 -19.68 -9.10
C GLU A 97 -13.66 -19.55 -8.09
N ALA A 98 -13.31 -19.35 -6.82
CA ALA A 98 -14.28 -18.83 -5.89
C ALA A 98 -14.39 -17.34 -6.17
N GLU A 99 -15.42 -16.95 -6.88
CA GLU A 99 -15.67 -15.58 -7.29
C GLU A 99 -16.12 -14.75 -6.09
N TYR A 100 -15.14 -14.12 -5.42
CA TYR A 100 -15.42 -13.18 -4.33
C TYR A 100 -15.55 -11.76 -4.91
N SER A 101 -16.54 -11.01 -4.43
CA SER A 101 -16.67 -9.62 -4.80
C SER A 101 -15.49 -8.79 -4.23
N LEU A 102 -15.14 -7.70 -4.90
CA LEU A 102 -14.10 -6.79 -4.44
C LEU A 102 -14.39 -6.29 -3.02
N GLU A 103 -15.65 -6.01 -2.70
CA GLU A 103 -16.09 -5.59 -1.37
C GLU A 103 -15.80 -6.63 -0.30
N GLN A 104 -16.10 -7.91 -0.57
CA GLN A 104 -15.79 -9.02 0.34
C GLN A 104 -14.30 -9.15 0.59
N ILE A 105 -13.50 -9.02 -0.45
CA ILE A 105 -12.03 -9.08 -0.34
C ILE A 105 -11.52 -7.92 0.52
N MET A 106 -11.99 -6.71 0.27
CA MET A 106 -11.59 -5.53 1.03
C MET A 106 -11.96 -5.63 2.51
N ASP A 107 -13.16 -6.12 2.81
CA ASP A 107 -13.61 -6.33 4.20
C ASP A 107 -12.71 -7.33 4.94
N LYS A 108 -12.29 -8.40 4.26
CA LYS A 108 -11.40 -9.39 4.86
C LYS A 108 -9.97 -8.88 5.04
N ILE A 109 -9.50 -8.03 4.13
CA ILE A 109 -8.19 -7.38 4.25
C ILE A 109 -8.13 -6.55 5.54
N GLU A 110 -9.21 -5.86 5.90
CA GLU A 110 -9.26 -5.06 7.13
C GLU A 110 -9.11 -5.90 8.42
N LEU A 111 -9.37 -7.19 8.36
CA LEU A 111 -9.21 -8.11 9.50
C LEU A 111 -7.77 -8.61 9.69
N LEU A 112 -6.90 -8.36 8.72
CA LEU A 112 -5.51 -8.83 8.76
C LEU A 112 -4.65 -7.96 9.70
N PRO A 113 -3.56 -8.54 10.28
CA PRO A 113 -2.55 -7.74 10.95
C PRO A 113 -2.03 -6.61 10.06
N ILE A 114 -1.63 -5.51 10.68
CA ILE A 114 -1.32 -4.26 9.96
C ILE A 114 -0.24 -4.41 8.89
N GLY A 115 0.80 -5.19 9.13
CA GLY A 115 1.88 -5.41 8.17
C GLY A 115 1.37 -6.11 6.90
N TYR A 116 0.58 -7.15 7.05
CA TYR A 116 -0.03 -7.87 5.93
C TYR A 116 -1.03 -6.99 5.18
N LYS A 117 -1.86 -6.28 5.91
CA LYS A 117 -2.83 -5.34 5.35
C LYS A 117 -2.13 -4.28 4.48
N MET A 118 -1.07 -3.66 4.99
CA MET A 118 -0.31 -2.65 4.26
C MET A 118 0.31 -3.16 2.98
N VAL A 119 0.97 -4.32 3.03
CA VAL A 119 1.59 -4.91 1.85
C VAL A 119 0.55 -5.21 0.78
N LEU A 120 -0.60 -5.80 1.16
CA LEU A 120 -1.68 -6.06 0.22
C LEU A 120 -2.27 -4.79 -0.38
N LYS A 121 -2.56 -3.80 0.44
CA LYS A 121 -3.13 -2.54 -0.04
C LYS A 121 -2.17 -1.79 -0.98
N LEU A 122 -0.90 -1.70 -0.62
CA LEU A 122 0.09 -1.02 -1.45
C LEU A 122 0.30 -1.70 -2.80
N HIS A 123 0.27 -3.02 -2.81
CA HIS A 123 0.46 -3.77 -4.05
C HIS A 123 -0.80 -3.83 -4.91
N LEU A 124 -1.94 -4.19 -4.33
CA LEU A 124 -3.18 -4.45 -5.07
C LEU A 124 -3.96 -3.17 -5.42
N ILE A 125 -3.97 -2.18 -4.54
CA ILE A 125 -4.74 -0.96 -4.72
C ILE A 125 -3.88 0.15 -5.32
N ASP A 126 -2.70 0.39 -4.74
CA ASP A 126 -1.79 1.45 -5.14
C ASP A 126 -0.84 1.04 -6.27
N GLU A 127 -0.86 -0.22 -6.68
CA GLU A 127 -0.09 -0.76 -7.80
C GLU A 127 1.43 -0.57 -7.65
N LEU A 128 1.93 -0.52 -6.42
CA LEU A 128 3.37 -0.47 -6.16
C LEU A 128 4.00 -1.85 -6.33
N ASP A 129 5.19 -1.91 -6.92
CA ASP A 129 5.95 -3.15 -6.96
C ASP A 129 6.63 -3.42 -5.60
N PHE A 130 7.17 -4.61 -5.42
CA PHE A 130 7.77 -5.00 -4.14
C PHE A 130 8.98 -4.15 -3.76
N SER A 131 9.76 -3.69 -4.72
CA SER A 131 10.87 -2.77 -4.49
C SER A 131 10.40 -1.42 -3.96
N GLU A 132 9.35 -0.87 -4.54
CA GLU A 132 8.75 0.39 -4.12
C GLU A 132 8.15 0.28 -2.72
N ILE A 133 7.47 -0.82 -2.43
CA ILE A 133 6.92 -1.09 -1.09
C ILE A 133 8.04 -1.21 -0.06
N ALA A 134 9.10 -1.93 -0.39
CA ALA A 134 10.26 -2.11 0.47
C ALA A 134 10.90 -0.77 0.83
N GLU A 135 11.11 0.08 -0.16
CA GLU A 135 11.64 1.44 0.02
C GLU A 135 10.72 2.28 0.90
N THR A 136 9.42 2.27 0.61
CA THR A 136 8.41 3.05 1.32
C THR A 136 8.28 2.63 2.78
N MET A 137 8.30 1.33 3.05
CA MET A 137 8.17 0.77 4.40
C MET A 137 9.53 0.64 5.13
N ASN A 138 10.63 0.94 4.44
CA ASN A 138 11.99 0.82 4.96
C ASN A 138 12.32 -0.60 5.43
N ILE A 139 12.00 -1.59 4.62
CA ILE A 139 12.29 -3.01 4.83
C ILE A 139 12.92 -3.61 3.57
N LYS A 140 13.42 -4.84 3.68
CA LYS A 140 14.01 -5.53 2.53
C LYS A 140 12.94 -6.02 1.56
N THR A 141 13.25 -6.03 0.26
CA THR A 141 12.35 -6.54 -0.78
C THR A 141 11.98 -8.01 -0.53
N SER A 142 12.93 -8.82 -0.04
CA SER A 142 12.67 -10.22 0.35
C SER A 142 11.62 -10.33 1.45
N THR A 143 11.65 -9.41 2.41
CA THR A 143 10.64 -9.33 3.48
C THR A 143 9.27 -9.01 2.93
N VAL A 144 9.19 -8.05 1.98
CA VAL A 144 7.92 -7.70 1.31
C VAL A 144 7.32 -8.92 0.61
N ARG A 145 8.12 -9.67 -0.13
CA ARG A 145 7.67 -10.88 -0.83
C ARG A 145 7.12 -11.92 0.13
N SER A 146 7.83 -12.17 1.22
CA SER A 146 7.41 -13.11 2.24
C SER A 146 6.10 -12.68 2.90
N GLN A 147 6.00 -11.42 3.25
CA GLN A 147 4.80 -10.84 3.85
C GLN A 147 3.61 -10.90 2.89
N PHE A 148 3.85 -10.64 1.62
CA PHE A 148 2.80 -10.71 0.60
C PHE A 148 2.25 -12.14 0.46
N VAL A 149 3.11 -13.14 0.38
CA VAL A 149 2.70 -14.55 0.30
C VAL A 149 1.89 -14.96 1.53
N ARG A 150 2.37 -14.64 2.72
CA ARG A 150 1.67 -14.94 3.99
C ARG A 150 0.34 -14.19 4.09
N ALA A 151 0.31 -12.94 3.65
CA ALA A 151 -0.91 -12.14 3.63
C ALA A 151 -1.97 -12.74 2.72
N LYS A 152 -1.58 -13.19 1.53
CA LYS A 152 -2.47 -13.88 0.60
C LYS A 152 -3.03 -15.18 1.19
N GLU A 153 -2.19 -15.97 1.82
CA GLU A 153 -2.62 -17.22 2.46
C GLU A 153 -3.63 -16.97 3.58
N ARG A 154 -3.37 -15.98 4.43
CA ARG A 154 -4.30 -15.62 5.50
C ARG A 154 -5.61 -15.05 4.96
N LEU A 155 -5.54 -14.23 3.93
CA LEU A 155 -6.72 -13.69 3.26
C LEU A 155 -7.58 -14.81 2.68
N LYS A 156 -6.95 -15.78 2.01
CA LYS A 156 -7.63 -16.95 1.46
C LYS A 156 -8.36 -17.73 2.54
N LYS A 157 -7.72 -17.98 3.67
CA LYS A 157 -8.35 -18.68 4.80
C LYS A 157 -9.56 -17.91 5.34
N LEU A 158 -9.47 -16.59 5.45
CA LEU A 158 -10.58 -15.76 5.90
C LEU A 158 -11.76 -15.78 4.92
N LEU A 159 -11.49 -15.85 3.63
CA LEU A 159 -12.52 -15.95 2.59
C LEU A 159 -13.19 -17.32 2.58
N GLU A 160 -12.44 -18.40 2.81
CA GLU A 160 -12.94 -19.77 2.84
C GLU A 160 -13.77 -20.08 4.10
N ASN A 161 -13.53 -19.39 5.21
CA ASN A 161 -14.20 -19.62 6.50
C ASN A 161 -15.51 -18.85 6.68
N ASN A 162 -16.04 -18.34 5.61
CA ASN A 162 -17.29 -17.58 5.65
C ASN A 162 -18.50 -18.48 5.43
#